data_9d8171e93231d1c3f64c8d00dca97976
#
_entry.id   9d8171e93231d1c3f64c8d00dca97976
#
_cell.length_a   1.000
_cell.length_b   1.000
_cell.length_c   1.000
_cell.angle_alpha   90.00
_cell.angle_beta   90.00
_cell.angle_gamma   90.00
#
_symmetry.space_group_name_H-M   'P 1'
#
loop_
_entity.id
_entity.type
_entity.pdbx_description
1 polymer ?
#
loop_
_entity_poly.entity_id
_entity_poly.type
_entity_poly.pdbx_seq_one_letter_code
_entity_poly.pdbx_strand_id
1 'polypeptide(L)'
;DSIPVLVLCTVNAKPDLGKGRGRLHEISDQRTAIAPLTAFSRTVMDANEMAQALADAFAAFETQRPRPVVLEYPLDVLAAPADIGHPKRERAARPQAKPADIDAAVKLIDGAERPLLIVGGGTVDCADQARAFLDKSGALAITTTAGKGVIPASHPANIGSSLLSKATQKYLAEADVVIAAGTEMAETDSWVDRLDIPGKLIRIDLDAFTLARDYPPAVGLLADAGRILAELTARIRGGRKPVTARAAEIR
;
A
#
# COMPACT_ATOMS: atom_id res chain seq x y z
N ASP A 1 3.07 -8.21 -4.16
CA ASP A 1 3.40 -7.23 -3.14
C ASP A 1 3.42 -5.81 -3.72
N SER A 2 3.09 -4.86 -2.88
CA SER A 2 3.08 -3.43 -3.23
C SER A 2 4.49 -2.84 -3.07
N ILE A 3 5.45 -3.34 -3.83
CA ILE A 3 6.85 -2.91 -3.78
C ILE A 3 7.17 -2.06 -5.01
N PRO A 4 7.67 -0.83 -4.84
CA PRO A 4 8.13 -0.02 -5.95
C PRO A 4 9.46 -0.59 -6.48
N VAL A 5 9.43 -1.09 -7.70
CA VAL A 5 10.63 -1.59 -8.40
C VAL A 5 10.68 -0.94 -9.77
N LEU A 6 11.76 -0.24 -10.06
CA LEU A 6 12.05 0.26 -11.41
C LEU A 6 13.02 -0.69 -12.10
N VAL A 7 12.57 -1.30 -13.19
CA VAL A 7 13.39 -2.14 -14.05
C VAL A 7 13.72 -1.36 -15.31
N LEU A 8 15.01 -1.16 -15.55
CA LEU A 8 15.54 -0.62 -16.80
C LEU A 8 16.19 -1.77 -17.57
N CYS A 9 15.69 -2.05 -18.74
CA CYS A 9 16.21 -3.14 -19.56
C CYS A 9 16.36 -2.72 -21.02
N THR A 10 17.06 -3.53 -21.78
CA THR A 10 17.26 -3.31 -23.21
C THR A 10 16.40 -4.25 -24.04
N VAL A 11 16.11 -3.85 -25.23
CA VAL A 11 15.49 -4.67 -26.27
C VAL A 11 16.23 -4.45 -27.60
N ASN A 12 16.05 -5.32 -28.57
CA ASN A 12 16.70 -5.18 -29.88
C ASN A 12 16.42 -3.81 -30.49
N ALA A 13 17.30 -3.37 -31.40
CA ALA A 13 17.15 -2.09 -32.09
C ALA A 13 15.79 -1.97 -32.80
N LYS A 14 15.27 -0.75 -32.89
CA LYS A 14 13.92 -0.47 -33.48
C LYS A 14 13.64 -1.20 -34.80
N PRO A 15 14.56 -1.30 -35.77
CA PRO A 15 14.30 -2.01 -37.01
C PRO A 15 14.09 -3.53 -36.87
N ASP A 16 14.52 -4.11 -35.74
CA ASP A 16 14.46 -5.55 -35.50
C ASP A 16 13.31 -5.93 -34.53
N LEU A 17 12.64 -4.97 -33.91
CA LEU A 17 11.57 -5.25 -32.95
C LEU A 17 10.44 -6.08 -33.57
N GLY A 18 10.13 -7.23 -32.97
CA GLY A 18 9.06 -8.12 -33.37
C GLY A 18 9.23 -8.77 -34.75
N LYS A 19 10.43 -8.79 -35.31
CA LYS A 19 10.66 -9.32 -36.67
C LYS A 19 10.99 -10.82 -36.74
N GLY A 20 11.33 -11.46 -35.63
CA GLY A 20 11.69 -12.88 -35.61
C GLY A 20 12.93 -13.20 -36.44
N ARG A 21 13.96 -12.35 -36.38
CA ARG A 21 15.18 -12.49 -37.19
C ARG A 21 16.28 -13.30 -36.52
N GLY A 22 16.03 -13.87 -35.35
CA GLY A 22 16.99 -14.60 -34.58
C GLY A 22 18.13 -13.73 -34.01
N ARG A 23 17.82 -12.47 -33.70
CA ARG A 23 18.77 -11.57 -33.01
C ARG A 23 19.05 -12.06 -31.61
N LEU A 24 20.23 -11.74 -31.10
CA LEU A 24 20.61 -12.08 -29.73
C LEU A 24 19.55 -11.54 -28.74
N HIS A 25 19.08 -12.41 -27.84
CA HIS A 25 18.04 -12.10 -26.85
C HIS A 25 16.71 -11.62 -27.45
N GLU A 26 16.43 -11.92 -28.72
CA GLU A 26 15.16 -11.53 -29.34
C GLU A 26 13.99 -12.26 -28.68
N ILE A 27 12.98 -11.50 -28.32
CA ILE A 27 11.65 -11.96 -27.89
C ILE A 27 10.60 -11.21 -28.71
N SER A 28 9.51 -11.85 -29.03
CA SER A 28 8.48 -11.28 -29.91
C SER A 28 7.90 -9.96 -29.40
N ASP A 29 7.60 -9.88 -28.11
CA ASP A 29 7.14 -8.66 -27.42
C ASP A 29 7.47 -8.75 -25.92
N GLN A 30 8.63 -8.21 -25.52
CA GLN A 30 9.07 -8.21 -24.12
C GLN A 30 8.16 -7.38 -23.22
N ARG A 31 7.72 -6.24 -23.73
CA ARG A 31 6.81 -5.33 -23.00
C ARG A 31 5.50 -6.03 -22.64
N THR A 32 4.85 -6.67 -23.62
CA THR A 32 3.59 -7.39 -23.39
C THR A 32 3.79 -8.61 -22.49
N ALA A 33 4.91 -9.32 -22.60
CA ALA A 33 5.20 -10.48 -21.76
C ALA A 33 5.28 -10.14 -20.27
N ILE A 34 5.76 -8.94 -19.92
CA ILE A 34 5.96 -8.51 -18.52
C ILE A 34 4.81 -7.63 -17.99
N ALA A 35 3.99 -7.08 -18.87
CA ALA A 35 2.91 -6.14 -18.51
C ALA A 35 2.00 -6.61 -17.36
N PRO A 36 1.56 -7.88 -17.28
CA PRO A 36 0.69 -8.35 -16.19
C PRO A 36 1.31 -8.26 -14.79
N LEU A 37 2.64 -8.17 -14.69
CA LEU A 37 3.37 -8.12 -13.43
C LEU A 37 3.67 -6.69 -12.95
N THR A 38 3.28 -5.68 -13.73
CA THR A 38 3.72 -4.29 -13.54
C THR A 38 2.54 -3.33 -13.42
N ALA A 39 2.76 -2.14 -12.84
CA ALA A 39 1.84 -1.01 -12.95
C ALA A 39 1.70 -0.59 -14.41
N PHE A 40 2.85 -0.50 -15.09
CA PHE A 40 2.93 -0.37 -16.54
C PHE A 40 4.32 -0.84 -17.04
N SER A 41 4.36 -1.19 -18.31
CA SER A 41 5.60 -1.41 -19.06
C SER A 41 5.59 -0.52 -20.29
N ARG A 42 6.73 0.08 -20.63
CA ARG A 42 6.86 1.01 -21.76
C ARG A 42 8.15 0.76 -22.52
N THR A 43 8.05 0.73 -23.86
CA THR A 43 9.21 0.85 -24.73
C THR A 43 9.45 2.34 -25.01
N VAL A 44 10.60 2.85 -24.62
CA VAL A 44 11.01 4.25 -24.84
C VAL A 44 11.66 4.33 -26.22
N MET A 45 10.95 4.91 -27.18
CA MET A 45 11.34 4.90 -28.61
C MET A 45 12.20 6.08 -29.03
N ASP A 46 12.33 7.10 -28.18
CA ASP A 46 13.18 8.27 -28.37
C ASP A 46 13.98 8.55 -27.10
N ALA A 47 15.28 8.80 -27.23
CA ALA A 47 16.16 9.09 -26.11
C ALA A 47 15.73 10.35 -25.32
N ASN A 48 15.09 11.32 -25.96
CA ASN A 48 14.59 12.54 -25.32
C ASN A 48 13.35 12.27 -24.41
N GLU A 49 12.66 11.15 -24.59
CA GLU A 49 11.52 10.76 -23.73
C GLU A 49 11.96 10.13 -22.40
N MET A 50 13.25 9.81 -22.22
CA MET A 50 13.75 9.10 -21.04
C MET A 50 13.39 9.80 -19.74
N ALA A 51 13.57 11.12 -19.67
CA ALA A 51 13.28 11.89 -18.46
C ALA A 51 11.79 11.82 -18.08
N GLN A 52 10.90 11.90 -19.07
CA GLN A 52 9.45 11.79 -18.84
C GLN A 52 9.06 10.37 -18.44
N ALA A 53 9.61 9.35 -19.08
CA ALA A 53 9.34 7.96 -18.73
C ALA A 53 9.74 7.62 -17.28
N LEU A 54 10.87 8.15 -16.82
CA LEU A 54 11.31 8.06 -15.43
C LEU A 54 10.37 8.83 -14.49
N ALA A 55 9.98 10.06 -14.85
CA ALA A 55 9.05 10.85 -14.06
C ALA A 55 7.71 10.14 -13.88
N ASP A 56 7.18 9.52 -14.94
CA ASP A 56 5.94 8.74 -14.90
C ASP A 56 6.07 7.50 -13.97
N ALA A 57 7.22 6.82 -14.01
CA ALA A 57 7.47 5.68 -13.13
C ALA A 57 7.44 6.08 -11.66
N PHE A 58 8.12 7.16 -11.31
CA PHE A 58 8.11 7.66 -9.95
C PHE A 58 6.77 8.24 -9.52
N ALA A 59 6.03 8.88 -10.42
CA ALA A 59 4.67 9.35 -10.13
C ALA A 59 3.75 8.17 -9.78
N ALA A 60 3.85 7.04 -10.50
CA ALA A 60 3.10 5.83 -10.19
C ALA A 60 3.44 5.28 -8.79
N PHE A 61 4.72 5.31 -8.37
CA PHE A 61 5.12 4.88 -7.04
C PHE A 61 4.60 5.79 -5.91
N GLU A 62 4.41 7.06 -6.20
CA GLU A 62 4.05 8.07 -5.18
C GLU A 62 2.54 8.27 -5.02
N THR A 63 1.76 8.12 -6.10
CA THR A 63 0.34 8.50 -6.11
C THR A 63 -0.62 7.33 -6.12
N GLN A 64 -0.12 6.13 -6.38
CA GLN A 64 -0.90 4.92 -6.46
C GLN A 64 -0.31 3.87 -5.52
N ARG A 65 -0.99 2.73 -5.43
CA ARG A 65 -0.39 1.57 -4.82
C ARG A 65 0.87 1.17 -5.60
N PRO A 66 2.05 1.12 -4.95
CA PRO A 66 3.29 0.79 -5.65
C PRO A 66 3.23 -0.60 -6.30
N ARG A 67 3.68 -0.67 -7.54
CA ARG A 67 3.90 -1.91 -8.30
C ARG A 67 5.14 -1.75 -9.15
N PRO A 68 5.80 -2.83 -9.59
CA PRO A 68 6.93 -2.72 -10.50
C PRO A 68 6.59 -1.90 -11.75
N VAL A 69 7.55 -1.15 -12.26
CA VAL A 69 7.49 -0.46 -13.56
C VAL A 69 8.68 -0.94 -14.38
N VAL A 70 8.43 -1.24 -15.65
CA VAL A 70 9.48 -1.64 -16.59
C VAL A 70 9.58 -0.64 -17.72
N LEU A 71 10.77 -0.09 -17.91
CA LEU A 71 11.13 0.73 -19.05
C LEU A 71 12.17 -0.01 -19.87
N GLU A 72 11.81 -0.34 -21.10
CA GLU A 72 12.74 -0.99 -22.02
C GLU A 72 13.19 0.00 -23.09
N TYR A 73 14.47 -0.09 -23.45
CA TYR A 73 15.12 0.81 -24.36
C TYR A 73 15.68 0.02 -25.53
N PRO A 74 15.27 0.31 -26.79
CA PRO A 74 15.96 -0.21 -27.96
C PRO A 74 17.44 0.18 -27.97
N LEU A 75 18.31 -0.74 -28.39
CA LEU A 75 19.76 -0.54 -28.36
C LEU A 75 20.20 0.71 -29.14
N ASP A 76 19.55 1.01 -30.26
CA ASP A 76 19.81 2.22 -31.06
C ASP A 76 19.34 3.51 -30.37
N VAL A 77 18.32 3.44 -29.51
CA VAL A 77 17.87 4.57 -28.67
C VAL A 77 18.89 4.86 -27.57
N LEU A 78 19.42 3.82 -26.92
CA LEU A 78 20.45 4.01 -25.89
C LEU A 78 21.75 4.57 -26.44
N ALA A 79 22.07 4.30 -27.71
CA ALA A 79 23.26 4.80 -28.37
C ALA A 79 23.04 6.19 -29.00
N ALA A 80 21.81 6.67 -29.07
CA ALA A 80 21.49 7.95 -29.69
C ALA A 80 21.91 9.14 -28.80
N PRO A 81 22.39 10.24 -29.38
CA PRO A 81 22.56 11.48 -28.63
C PRO A 81 21.19 11.99 -28.14
N ALA A 82 21.15 12.52 -26.93
CA ALA A 82 19.95 13.11 -26.36
C ALA A 82 20.28 14.41 -25.62
N ASP A 83 19.36 15.37 -25.69
CA ASP A 83 19.39 16.57 -24.86
C ASP A 83 18.27 16.48 -23.83
N ILE A 84 18.53 15.71 -22.76
CA ILE A 84 17.54 15.51 -21.68
C ILE A 84 17.63 16.56 -20.57
N GLY A 85 18.63 17.42 -20.61
CA GLY A 85 18.87 18.43 -19.56
C GLY A 85 19.02 17.79 -18.16
N HIS A 86 18.69 18.57 -17.15
CA HIS A 86 18.60 18.11 -15.75
C HIS A 86 17.21 18.44 -15.20
N PRO A 87 16.16 17.70 -15.60
CA PRO A 87 14.80 17.99 -15.15
C PRO A 87 14.71 17.89 -13.64
N LYS A 88 14.16 18.92 -13.00
CA LYS A 88 13.80 18.84 -11.59
C LYS A 88 12.55 17.98 -11.48
N ARG A 89 12.66 16.93 -10.68
CA ARG A 89 11.50 16.10 -10.38
C ARG A 89 10.61 16.82 -9.37
N GLU A 90 9.36 17.06 -9.73
CA GLU A 90 8.31 17.44 -8.80
C GLU A 90 7.64 16.18 -8.26
N ARG A 91 7.46 16.12 -6.95
CA ARG A 91 6.71 15.00 -6.34
C ARG A 91 5.23 15.17 -6.66
N ALA A 92 4.62 14.11 -7.15
CA ALA A 92 3.19 14.10 -7.38
C ALA A 92 2.41 14.14 -6.04
N ALA A 93 1.31 14.88 -6.01
CA ALA A 93 0.48 14.99 -4.81
C ALA A 93 -0.27 13.67 -4.55
N ARG A 94 -0.18 13.15 -3.32
CA ARG A 94 -0.99 12.02 -2.88
C ARG A 94 -2.45 12.42 -2.71
N PRO A 95 -3.40 11.48 -2.91
CA PRO A 95 -4.81 11.75 -2.68
C PRO A 95 -5.07 12.20 -1.23
N GLN A 96 -6.16 12.95 -1.03
CA GLN A 96 -6.56 13.47 0.27
C GLN A 96 -7.99 13.06 0.57
N ALA A 97 -8.20 12.48 1.76
CA ALA A 97 -9.54 12.15 2.23
C ALA A 97 -10.39 13.41 2.45
N LYS A 98 -11.69 13.28 2.26
CA LYS A 98 -12.62 14.39 2.51
C LYS A 98 -12.76 14.63 4.02
N PRO A 99 -12.84 15.88 4.47
CA PRO A 99 -13.01 16.19 5.89
C PRO A 99 -14.21 15.48 6.53
N ALA A 100 -15.32 15.37 5.83
CA ALA A 100 -16.52 14.67 6.31
C ALA A 100 -16.29 13.17 6.56
N ASP A 101 -15.46 12.51 5.74
CA ASP A 101 -15.13 11.10 5.92
C ASP A 101 -14.20 10.91 7.13
N ILE A 102 -13.29 11.87 7.37
CA ILE A 102 -12.45 11.88 8.57
C ILE A 102 -13.30 12.10 9.82
N ASP A 103 -14.27 13.01 9.80
CA ASP A 103 -15.23 13.24 10.91
C ASP A 103 -16.03 11.96 11.20
N ALA A 104 -16.48 11.27 10.17
CA ALA A 104 -17.20 10.00 10.32
C ALA A 104 -16.30 8.91 10.95
N ALA A 105 -15.03 8.81 10.54
CA ALA A 105 -14.07 7.88 11.14
C ALA A 105 -13.81 8.21 12.62
N VAL A 106 -13.59 9.48 12.97
CA VAL A 106 -13.40 9.93 14.36
C VAL A 106 -14.62 9.54 15.21
N LYS A 107 -15.84 9.78 14.73
CA LYS A 107 -17.06 9.40 15.45
C LYS A 107 -17.17 7.91 15.71
N LEU A 108 -16.81 7.06 14.73
CA LEU A 108 -16.81 5.62 14.90
C LEU A 108 -15.76 5.19 15.93
N ILE A 109 -14.54 5.72 15.85
CA ILE A 109 -13.44 5.37 16.76
C ILE A 109 -13.76 5.79 18.20
N ASP A 110 -14.29 7.00 18.39
CA ASP A 110 -14.66 7.50 19.72
C ASP A 110 -15.82 6.73 20.37
N GLY A 111 -16.72 6.19 19.55
CA GLY A 111 -17.84 5.36 20.00
C GLY A 111 -17.52 3.87 20.18
N ALA A 112 -16.34 3.42 19.74
CA ALA A 112 -15.99 2.01 19.77
C ALA A 112 -15.74 1.50 21.19
N GLU A 113 -16.16 0.29 21.51
CA GLU A 113 -15.84 -0.39 22.76
C GLU A 113 -14.61 -1.32 22.58
N ARG A 114 -14.50 -1.93 21.42
CA ARG A 114 -13.45 -2.90 21.06
C ARG A 114 -12.80 -2.55 19.72
N PRO A 115 -12.09 -1.41 19.66
CA PRO A 115 -11.41 -1.00 18.42
C PRO A 115 -10.21 -1.91 18.16
N LEU A 116 -9.98 -2.23 16.88
CA LEU A 116 -8.87 -3.03 16.41
C LEU A 116 -8.17 -2.31 15.25
N LEU A 117 -6.85 -2.20 15.31
CA LEU A 117 -6.02 -1.62 14.26
C LEU A 117 -5.30 -2.74 13.49
N ILE A 118 -5.46 -2.79 12.18
CA ILE A 118 -4.66 -3.63 11.29
C ILE A 118 -3.69 -2.72 10.54
N VAL A 119 -2.39 -2.94 10.70
CA VAL A 119 -1.34 -2.18 10.01
C VAL A 119 -0.67 -3.02 8.94
N GLY A 120 -0.64 -2.52 7.72
CA GLY A 120 -0.03 -3.15 6.57
C GLY A 120 1.25 -2.47 6.09
N GLY A 121 1.76 -2.91 4.95
CA GLY A 121 2.99 -2.39 4.33
C GLY A 121 2.97 -0.88 4.06
N GLY A 122 1.79 -0.30 3.80
CA GLY A 122 1.61 1.15 3.60
C GLY A 122 1.83 2.00 4.86
N THR A 123 2.08 1.37 6.02
CA THR A 123 2.40 2.08 7.27
C THR A 123 3.87 2.00 7.67
N VAL A 124 4.72 1.34 6.90
CA VAL A 124 6.13 1.13 7.26
C VAL A 124 6.87 2.47 7.44
N ASP A 125 6.66 3.42 6.52
CA ASP A 125 7.31 4.73 6.57
C ASP A 125 6.67 5.70 7.58
N CYS A 126 5.59 5.29 8.26
CA CYS A 126 4.87 6.10 9.24
C CYS A 126 4.61 5.34 10.56
N ALA A 127 5.58 4.53 10.97
CA ALA A 127 5.47 3.72 12.19
C ALA A 127 5.21 4.54 13.46
N ASP A 128 5.78 5.75 13.56
CA ASP A 128 5.55 6.65 14.70
C ASP A 128 4.10 7.12 14.79
N GLN A 129 3.49 7.46 13.65
CA GLN A 129 2.08 7.85 13.57
C GLN A 129 1.16 6.67 13.91
N ALA A 130 1.50 5.47 13.43
CA ALA A 130 0.74 4.25 13.75
C ALA A 130 0.78 3.93 15.26
N ARG A 131 1.94 4.07 15.90
CA ARG A 131 2.09 3.89 17.34
C ARG A 131 1.34 4.94 18.14
N ALA A 132 1.50 6.22 17.78
CA ALA A 132 0.79 7.31 18.46
C ALA A 132 -0.74 7.15 18.36
N PHE A 133 -1.24 6.71 17.21
CA PHE A 133 -2.66 6.40 17.03
C PHE A 133 -3.09 5.22 17.92
N LEU A 134 -2.31 4.14 17.94
CA LEU A 134 -2.57 2.96 18.75
C LEU A 134 -2.67 3.32 20.24
N ASP A 135 -1.68 4.07 20.75
CA ASP A 135 -1.65 4.50 22.16
C ASP A 135 -2.85 5.36 22.52
N LYS A 136 -3.24 6.30 21.65
CA LYS A 136 -4.35 7.20 21.94
C LYS A 136 -5.71 6.54 21.79
N SER A 137 -5.90 5.69 20.77
CA SER A 137 -7.18 5.04 20.50
C SER A 137 -7.54 3.95 21.52
N GLY A 138 -6.54 3.36 22.17
CA GLY A 138 -6.71 2.21 23.04
C GLY A 138 -7.10 0.93 22.29
N ALA A 139 -6.86 0.88 20.99
CA ALA A 139 -7.07 -0.31 20.16
C ALA A 139 -6.05 -1.41 20.50
N LEU A 140 -6.35 -2.65 20.17
CA LEU A 140 -5.31 -3.66 19.95
C LEU A 140 -4.82 -3.58 18.51
N ALA A 141 -3.60 -4.05 18.25
CA ALA A 141 -3.02 -4.01 16.92
C ALA A 141 -2.69 -5.39 16.39
N ILE A 142 -3.00 -5.60 15.11
CA ILE A 142 -2.54 -6.73 14.30
C ILE A 142 -1.64 -6.16 13.21
N THR A 143 -0.52 -6.81 12.93
CA THR A 143 0.33 -6.46 11.80
C THR A 143 0.13 -7.49 10.69
N THR A 144 0.05 -7.07 9.43
CA THR A 144 0.19 -7.98 8.29
C THR A 144 1.64 -8.43 8.15
N THR A 145 1.91 -9.38 7.29
CA THR A 145 3.29 -9.79 6.98
C THR A 145 4.15 -8.60 6.54
N ALA A 146 3.63 -7.75 5.64
CA ALA A 146 4.31 -6.55 5.15
C ALA A 146 4.39 -5.41 6.19
N GLY A 147 3.47 -5.39 7.17
CA GLY A 147 3.44 -4.39 8.26
C GLY A 147 4.21 -4.82 9.51
N LYS A 148 4.83 -6.00 9.49
CA LYS A 148 5.58 -6.52 10.66
C LYS A 148 6.70 -5.55 11.06
N GLY A 149 6.74 -5.19 12.35
CA GLY A 149 7.71 -4.24 12.91
C GLY A 149 7.20 -2.80 13.02
N VAL A 150 6.13 -2.40 12.33
CA VAL A 150 5.49 -1.08 12.50
C VAL A 150 5.09 -0.86 13.96
N ILE A 151 4.45 -1.86 14.56
CA ILE A 151 4.21 -1.92 16.00
C ILE A 151 5.23 -2.90 16.60
N PRO A 152 6.08 -2.48 17.53
CA PRO A 152 7.07 -3.35 18.16
C PRO A 152 6.42 -4.59 18.80
N ALA A 153 7.10 -5.72 18.73
CA ALA A 153 6.62 -6.96 19.38
C ALA A 153 6.48 -6.81 20.91
N SER A 154 7.26 -5.93 21.51
CA SER A 154 7.19 -5.59 22.94
C SER A 154 6.00 -4.72 23.32
N HIS A 155 5.30 -4.12 22.35
CA HIS A 155 4.17 -3.24 22.64
C HIS A 155 3.01 -4.06 23.24
N PRO A 156 2.47 -3.68 24.40
CA PRO A 156 1.49 -4.51 25.10
C PRO A 156 0.19 -4.72 24.34
N ALA A 157 -0.20 -3.78 23.49
CA ALA A 157 -1.40 -3.88 22.64
C ALA A 157 -1.17 -4.60 21.31
N ASN A 158 0.06 -5.05 20.99
CA ASN A 158 0.35 -5.73 19.74
C ASN A 158 0.00 -7.23 19.85
N ILE A 159 -0.91 -7.74 19.02
CA ILE A 159 -1.24 -9.15 18.87
C ILE A 159 -0.22 -9.88 17.98
N GLY A 160 0.51 -9.13 17.14
CA GLY A 160 1.52 -9.66 16.22
C GLY A 160 0.99 -9.87 14.80
N SER A 161 1.79 -10.54 13.96
CA SER A 161 1.42 -10.93 12.59
C SER A 161 0.67 -12.26 12.62
N SER A 162 -0.55 -12.22 13.10
CA SER A 162 -1.28 -13.44 13.49
C SER A 162 -2.67 -13.57 12.83
N LEU A 163 -2.94 -12.84 11.73
CA LEU A 163 -4.24 -12.92 11.02
C LEU A 163 -4.61 -14.36 10.58
N LEU A 164 -3.62 -15.22 10.36
CA LEU A 164 -3.84 -16.64 10.06
C LEU A 164 -4.29 -17.47 11.30
N SER A 165 -4.09 -16.94 12.52
CA SER A 165 -4.48 -17.63 13.75
C SER A 165 -6.00 -17.57 13.96
N LYS A 166 -6.61 -18.71 14.27
CA LYS A 166 -8.05 -18.78 14.60
C LYS A 166 -8.41 -17.92 15.83
N ALA A 167 -7.49 -17.79 16.80
CA ALA A 167 -7.70 -16.92 17.96
C ALA A 167 -7.78 -15.45 17.56
N THR A 168 -6.90 -15.00 16.67
CA THR A 168 -6.93 -13.65 16.11
C THR A 168 -8.18 -13.39 15.27
N GLN A 169 -8.55 -14.35 14.40
CA GLN A 169 -9.76 -14.23 13.57
C GLN A 169 -11.03 -14.17 14.42
N LYS A 170 -11.09 -14.95 15.48
CA LYS A 170 -12.19 -14.86 16.46
C LYS A 170 -12.25 -13.50 17.13
N TYR A 171 -11.10 -12.95 17.54
CA TYR A 171 -11.05 -11.63 18.15
C TYR A 171 -11.43 -10.52 17.15
N LEU A 172 -11.01 -10.65 15.89
CA LEU A 172 -11.41 -9.75 14.81
C LEU A 172 -12.94 -9.72 14.63
N ALA A 173 -13.58 -10.88 14.68
CA ALA A 173 -15.05 -11.00 14.61
C ALA A 173 -15.78 -10.40 15.83
N GLU A 174 -15.10 -10.21 16.96
CA GLU A 174 -15.64 -9.55 18.15
C GLU A 174 -15.44 -8.03 18.14
N ALA A 175 -14.58 -7.50 17.26
CA ALA A 175 -14.30 -6.06 17.17
C ALA A 175 -15.52 -5.30 16.63
N ASP A 176 -15.88 -4.20 17.29
CA ASP A 176 -16.98 -3.34 16.84
C ASP A 176 -16.55 -2.29 15.83
N VAL A 177 -15.27 -1.88 15.87
CA VAL A 177 -14.63 -1.02 14.86
C VAL A 177 -13.26 -1.59 14.50
N VAL A 178 -13.05 -1.83 13.22
CA VAL A 178 -11.76 -2.25 12.66
C VAL A 178 -11.20 -1.12 11.81
N ILE A 179 -9.97 -0.70 12.08
CA ILE A 179 -9.23 0.29 11.30
C ILE A 179 -8.15 -0.45 10.53
N ALA A 180 -8.29 -0.56 9.21
CA ALA A 180 -7.30 -1.18 8.33
C ALA A 180 -6.50 -0.10 7.61
N ALA A 181 -5.22 0.05 7.97
CA ALA A 181 -4.34 1.11 7.47
C ALA A 181 -3.24 0.54 6.57
N GLY A 182 -3.21 0.98 5.31
CA GLY A 182 -2.17 0.61 4.34
C GLY A 182 -2.07 -0.90 4.08
N THR A 183 -3.22 -1.58 3.99
CA THR A 183 -3.31 -3.03 3.73
C THR A 183 -4.41 -3.37 2.74
N GLU A 184 -4.10 -4.30 1.84
CA GLU A 184 -5.12 -4.90 0.96
C GLU A 184 -6.07 -5.81 1.72
N MET A 185 -5.67 -6.29 2.89
CA MET A 185 -6.30 -7.41 3.59
C MET A 185 -6.31 -8.67 2.70
N ALA A 186 -5.14 -8.96 2.10
CA ALA A 186 -4.99 -10.05 1.15
C ALA A 186 -5.17 -11.42 1.83
N GLU A 187 -5.61 -12.40 1.04
CA GLU A 187 -5.78 -13.78 1.49
C GLU A 187 -4.47 -14.34 2.08
N THR A 188 -3.32 -13.98 1.50
CA THR A 188 -2.00 -14.42 1.98
C THR A 188 -1.64 -14.00 3.40
N ASP A 189 -2.31 -13.01 3.98
CA ASP A 189 -2.14 -12.63 5.39
C ASP A 189 -2.99 -13.48 6.35
N SER A 190 -4.12 -14.01 5.88
CA SER A 190 -5.14 -14.68 6.72
C SER A 190 -5.35 -16.15 6.41
N TRP A 191 -5.02 -16.58 5.18
CA TRP A 191 -5.22 -17.93 4.63
C TRP A 191 -6.68 -18.40 4.70
N VAL A 192 -7.61 -17.45 4.59
CA VAL A 192 -9.04 -17.68 4.43
C VAL A 192 -9.57 -16.84 3.27
N ASP A 193 -10.59 -17.33 2.58
CA ASP A 193 -11.19 -16.61 1.44
C ASP A 193 -11.67 -15.21 1.86
N ARG A 194 -12.20 -15.08 3.07
CA ARG A 194 -12.67 -13.82 3.61
C ARG A 194 -12.62 -13.82 5.13
N LEU A 195 -12.08 -12.74 5.71
CA LEU A 195 -12.15 -12.47 7.14
C LEU A 195 -13.58 -12.06 7.54
N ASP A 196 -14.04 -12.55 8.68
CA ASP A 196 -15.30 -12.12 9.27
C ASP A 196 -15.11 -10.83 10.05
N ILE A 197 -15.73 -9.75 9.56
CA ILE A 197 -15.66 -8.40 10.15
C ILE A 197 -17.09 -7.86 10.26
N PRO A 198 -17.86 -8.29 11.26
CA PRO A 198 -19.22 -7.79 11.44
C PRO A 198 -19.27 -6.35 11.93
N GLY A 199 -18.19 -5.87 12.55
CA GLY A 199 -18.04 -4.48 13.01
C GLY A 199 -17.91 -3.47 11.88
N LYS A 200 -17.83 -2.18 12.24
CA LYS A 200 -17.63 -1.10 11.27
C LYS A 200 -16.17 -1.09 10.81
N LEU A 201 -15.97 -1.22 9.51
CA LEU A 201 -14.65 -1.18 8.90
C LEU A 201 -14.32 0.25 8.43
N ILE A 202 -13.20 0.77 8.88
CA ILE A 202 -12.56 1.99 8.36
C ILE A 202 -11.34 1.53 7.57
N ARG A 203 -11.23 1.91 6.29
CA ARG A 203 -10.04 1.60 5.47
C ARG A 203 -9.31 2.87 5.09
N ILE A 204 -7.98 2.84 5.21
CA ILE A 204 -7.07 3.91 4.82
C ILE A 204 -6.14 3.34 3.76
N ASP A 205 -6.25 3.81 2.53
CA ASP A 205 -5.44 3.32 1.41
C ASP A 205 -5.20 4.43 0.37
N LEU A 206 -4.11 4.31 -0.40
CA LEU A 206 -3.82 5.18 -1.54
C LEU A 206 -4.57 4.79 -2.82
N ASP A 207 -5.09 3.57 -2.87
CA ASP A 207 -5.72 2.99 -4.05
C ASP A 207 -7.24 2.91 -3.89
N ALA A 208 -7.95 3.70 -4.68
CA ALA A 208 -9.41 3.73 -4.69
C ALA A 208 -10.02 2.37 -5.09
N PHE A 209 -9.35 1.61 -5.96
CA PHE A 209 -9.83 0.30 -6.38
C PHE A 209 -9.77 -0.70 -5.21
N THR A 210 -8.65 -0.71 -4.48
CA THR A 210 -8.48 -1.52 -3.27
C THR A 210 -9.51 -1.17 -2.19
N LEU A 211 -9.84 0.11 -2.01
CA LEU A 211 -10.89 0.54 -1.06
C LEU A 211 -12.27 0.00 -1.41
N ALA A 212 -12.59 -0.13 -2.71
CA ALA A 212 -13.91 -0.55 -3.17
C ALA A 212 -14.09 -2.08 -3.23
N ARG A 213 -12.99 -2.84 -3.23
CA ARG A 213 -12.97 -4.30 -3.48
C ARG A 213 -12.98 -5.11 -2.19
N ASP A 214 -13.53 -6.33 -2.27
CA ASP A 214 -13.51 -7.40 -1.28
C ASP A 214 -14.09 -7.05 0.11
N TYR A 215 -13.60 -5.98 0.74
CA TYR A 215 -14.03 -5.51 2.06
C TYR A 215 -14.54 -4.07 1.97
N PRO A 216 -15.80 -3.84 1.54
CA PRO A 216 -16.36 -2.49 1.44
C PRO A 216 -16.40 -1.84 2.84
N PRO A 217 -15.77 -0.68 3.02
CA PRO A 217 -15.71 -0.04 4.32
C PRO A 217 -17.00 0.73 4.65
N ALA A 218 -17.28 0.89 5.95
CA ALA A 218 -18.23 1.88 6.43
C ALA A 218 -17.71 3.31 6.21
N VAL A 219 -16.39 3.50 6.30
CA VAL A 219 -15.69 4.75 5.97
C VAL A 219 -14.41 4.42 5.21
N GLY A 220 -14.31 4.90 3.96
CA GLY A 220 -13.12 4.78 3.12
C GLY A 220 -12.34 6.10 3.08
N LEU A 221 -11.08 6.08 3.48
CA LEU A 221 -10.19 7.23 3.50
C LEU A 221 -9.11 7.06 2.41
N LEU A 222 -9.38 7.62 1.23
CA LEU A 222 -8.43 7.59 0.10
C LEU A 222 -7.33 8.63 0.36
N ALA A 223 -6.26 8.21 1.01
CA ALA A 223 -5.16 9.08 1.38
C ALA A 223 -3.93 8.29 1.88
N ASP A 224 -2.84 9.02 2.12
CA ASP A 224 -1.65 8.52 2.79
C ASP A 224 -1.97 8.07 4.23
N ALA A 225 -1.54 6.84 4.59
CA ALA A 225 -1.84 6.26 5.90
C ALA A 225 -1.23 7.08 7.05
N GLY A 226 0.00 7.55 6.91
CA GLY A 226 0.67 8.34 7.95
C GLY A 226 -0.03 9.66 8.21
N ARG A 227 -0.44 10.35 7.15
CA ARG A 227 -1.20 11.60 7.25
C ARG A 227 -2.53 11.39 7.97
N ILE A 228 -3.29 10.36 7.57
CA ILE A 228 -4.58 10.09 8.19
C ILE A 228 -4.44 9.63 9.63
N LEU A 229 -3.51 8.74 9.95
CA LEU A 229 -3.28 8.30 11.32
C LEU A 229 -2.89 9.48 12.23
N ALA A 230 -2.04 10.40 11.76
CA ALA A 230 -1.72 11.62 12.49
C ALA A 230 -2.96 12.52 12.73
N GLU A 231 -3.79 12.72 11.70
CA GLU A 231 -4.99 13.53 11.78
C GLU A 231 -6.04 12.90 12.70
N LEU A 232 -6.30 11.60 12.58
CA LEU A 232 -7.18 10.86 13.48
C LEU A 232 -6.67 10.95 14.92
N THR A 233 -5.35 10.78 15.13
CA THR A 233 -4.72 10.93 16.45
C THR A 233 -4.97 12.31 17.05
N ALA A 234 -4.86 13.38 16.26
CA ALA A 234 -5.12 14.73 16.74
C ALA A 234 -6.58 14.93 17.19
N ARG A 235 -7.55 14.27 16.54
CA ARG A 235 -9.00 14.56 16.63
C ARG A 235 -9.78 13.62 17.54
N ILE A 236 -9.38 12.34 17.70
CA ILE A 236 -10.06 11.41 18.61
C ILE A 236 -9.89 11.85 20.07
N ARG A 237 -10.88 11.56 20.92
CA ARG A 237 -10.86 11.91 22.35
C ARG A 237 -9.75 11.18 23.11
N GLY A 238 -9.55 9.89 22.80
CA GLY A 238 -8.61 9.05 23.54
C GLY A 238 -9.10 8.67 24.94
N GLY A 239 -8.13 8.27 25.79
CA GLY A 239 -8.42 7.91 27.19
C GLY A 239 -8.87 6.47 27.43
N ARG A 240 -9.16 5.72 26.36
CA ARG A 240 -9.43 4.27 26.45
C ARG A 240 -8.13 3.53 26.75
N LYS A 241 -8.19 2.59 27.66
CA LYS A 241 -7.05 1.68 27.92
C LYS A 241 -7.22 0.41 27.09
N PRO A 242 -6.19 -0.03 26.36
CA PRO A 242 -6.26 -1.28 25.62
C PRO A 242 -6.41 -2.48 26.58
N VAL A 243 -7.16 -3.50 26.16
CA VAL A 243 -7.32 -4.73 26.94
C VAL A 243 -6.09 -5.64 26.71
N THR A 244 -4.94 -5.23 27.25
CA THR A 244 -3.65 -5.88 27.01
C THR A 244 -3.58 -7.33 27.48
N ALA A 245 -4.34 -7.70 28.51
CA ALA A 245 -4.49 -9.09 28.92
C ALA A 245 -5.01 -9.97 27.77
N ARG A 246 -5.98 -9.47 27.00
CA ARG A 246 -6.52 -10.17 25.84
C ARG A 246 -5.49 -10.32 24.72
N ALA A 247 -4.64 -9.31 24.50
CA ALA A 247 -3.54 -9.42 23.54
C ALA A 247 -2.53 -10.52 23.93
N ALA A 248 -2.26 -10.68 25.22
CA ALA A 248 -1.37 -11.72 25.73
C ALA A 248 -1.96 -13.14 25.56
N GLU A 249 -3.27 -13.29 25.70
CA GLU A 249 -3.98 -14.57 25.49
C GLU A 249 -4.01 -15.01 24.02
N ILE A 250 -4.00 -14.05 23.08
CA ILE A 250 -4.09 -14.33 21.64
C ILE A 250 -2.71 -14.62 21.04
N ARG A 251 -1.64 -14.00 21.57
CA ARG A 251 -0.25 -14.26 21.16
C ARG A 251 0.22 -15.66 21.46
#